data_11144963a151a50783b6675f9a660cc3
#
_entry.id   11144963a151a50783b6675f9a660cc3
#
_cell.length_a   1.000
_cell.length_b   1.000
_cell.length_c   1.000
_cell.angle_alpha   90.00
_cell.angle_beta   90.00
_cell.angle_gamma   90.00
#
_symmetry.space_group_name_H-M   'P 1'
#
loop_
_entity.id
_entity.type
_entity.pdbx_description
1 polymer ?
#
loop_
_entity_poly.entity_id
_entity_poly.type
_entity_poly.pdbx_seq_one_letter_code
_entity_poly.pdbx_strand_id
1 'polypeptide(L)'
;MFGLCFSTMQDWSLSAFADEIDADIHVQFRNLNDHGIRLLDLRSAFGKNVMALTDEEVQELSTQANLAGISVNCIGSPINKVTTKEGSSEEELSKLKRAGEIARMVGTNRIRIFSPEGDDWSVIEPWMAAQIEYAQKNGLNLLHENDGHYYGAYPDNAKQLFSVFGCEHFRAAYDFANPIHIGFRAMDHFFPWILPYLETVHLKDFTDGKVVPAGQGDGQVRETLLFLKDQGWSGVLSIEPHLQFAGERSGFTGPESFAIATNTIKELLGSL
;
A
#
# COMPACT_ATOMS: atom_id res chain seq x y z
N MET A 1 -44.36 13.02 -2.30
CA MET A 1 -43.57 11.93 -2.92
C MET A 1 -42.14 12.15 -2.51
N PHE A 2 -41.73 11.59 -1.37
CA PHE A 2 -40.38 11.70 -0.86
C PHE A 2 -39.53 10.63 -1.56
N GLY A 3 -38.65 11.06 -2.46
CA GLY A 3 -37.65 10.19 -3.06
C GLY A 3 -36.68 9.75 -1.99
N LEU A 4 -36.69 8.46 -1.67
CA LEU A 4 -35.64 7.81 -0.91
C LEU A 4 -34.34 7.95 -1.72
N CYS A 5 -33.45 8.82 -1.26
CA CYS A 5 -32.10 8.88 -1.71
C CYS A 5 -31.45 7.56 -1.30
N PHE A 6 -31.31 6.61 -2.21
CA PHE A 6 -30.48 5.44 -2.01
C PHE A 6 -29.05 5.96 -1.84
N SER A 7 -28.51 5.84 -0.62
CA SER A 7 -27.10 5.97 -0.36
C SER A 7 -26.39 5.02 -1.32
N THR A 8 -25.67 5.56 -2.30
CA THR A 8 -24.76 4.78 -3.13
C THR A 8 -23.77 4.11 -2.19
N MET A 9 -23.80 2.78 -2.14
CA MET A 9 -22.75 2.04 -1.44
C MET A 9 -21.41 2.50 -2.01
N GLN A 10 -20.51 2.87 -1.10
CA GLN A 10 -19.17 3.31 -1.45
C GLN A 10 -18.44 2.16 -2.14
N ASP A 11 -17.95 2.37 -3.36
CA ASP A 11 -17.22 1.36 -4.14
C ASP A 11 -15.75 1.25 -3.65
N TRP A 12 -15.58 0.91 -2.37
CA TRP A 12 -14.26 0.59 -1.83
C TRP A 12 -14.00 -0.90 -1.89
N SER A 13 -12.84 -1.29 -2.43
CA SER A 13 -12.39 -2.68 -2.43
C SER A 13 -11.40 -2.90 -1.28
N LEU A 14 -11.54 -4.03 -0.57
CA LEU A 14 -10.55 -4.44 0.44
C LEU A 14 -9.46 -5.27 -0.21
N SER A 15 -8.21 -4.91 0.03
CA SER A 15 -7.01 -5.68 -0.24
C SER A 15 -6.25 -5.96 1.06
N ALA A 16 -5.23 -6.80 1.04
CA ALA A 16 -4.38 -7.02 2.20
C ALA A 16 -2.97 -7.47 1.84
N PHE A 17 -2.01 -7.11 2.71
CA PHE A 17 -0.67 -7.70 2.77
C PHE A 17 -0.74 -9.02 3.52
N ALA A 18 -1.04 -10.10 2.80
CA ALA A 18 -1.33 -11.40 3.41
C ALA A 18 -0.11 -12.15 3.95
N ASP A 19 1.10 -11.71 3.62
CA ASP A 19 2.34 -12.19 4.24
C ASP A 19 2.42 -11.88 5.75
N GLU A 20 1.58 -10.99 6.25
CA GLU A 20 1.39 -10.76 7.67
C GLU A 20 0.59 -11.87 8.38
N ILE A 21 -0.09 -12.71 7.62
CA ILE A 21 -0.84 -13.85 8.14
C ILE A 21 0.09 -15.04 8.34
N ASP A 22 0.81 -15.44 7.29
CA ASP A 22 1.70 -16.61 7.30
C ASP A 22 2.67 -16.52 6.11
N ALA A 23 3.77 -17.29 6.18
CA ALA A 23 4.68 -17.47 5.05
C ALA A 23 4.11 -18.42 3.96
N ASP A 24 3.21 -19.34 4.34
CA ASP A 24 2.53 -20.27 3.44
C ASP A 24 1.38 -19.59 2.69
N ILE A 25 1.45 -19.56 1.36
CA ILE A 25 0.44 -18.93 0.50
C ILE A 25 -0.94 -19.57 0.64
N HIS A 26 -1.04 -20.86 0.95
CA HIS A 26 -2.33 -21.53 1.15
C HIS A 26 -3.01 -21.06 2.44
N VAL A 27 -2.22 -20.77 3.48
CA VAL A 27 -2.72 -20.18 4.73
C VAL A 27 -3.14 -18.73 4.46
N GLN A 28 -2.33 -17.95 3.71
CA GLN A 28 -2.68 -16.59 3.29
C GLN A 28 -4.03 -16.56 2.56
N PHE A 29 -4.17 -17.34 1.49
CA PHE A 29 -5.37 -17.31 0.65
C PHE A 29 -6.62 -17.81 1.35
N ARG A 30 -6.50 -18.82 2.21
CA ARG A 30 -7.60 -19.30 3.04
C ARG A 30 -8.09 -18.18 3.97
N ASN A 31 -7.20 -17.52 4.68
CA ASN A 31 -7.56 -16.44 5.58
C ASN A 31 -8.19 -15.25 4.84
N LEU A 32 -7.64 -14.85 3.69
CA LEU A 32 -8.27 -13.83 2.85
C LEU A 32 -9.71 -14.21 2.49
N ASN A 33 -9.92 -15.45 2.04
CA ASN A 33 -11.24 -15.97 1.69
C ASN A 33 -12.20 -16.00 2.88
N ASP A 34 -11.74 -16.45 4.04
CA ASP A 34 -12.54 -16.51 5.29
C ASP A 34 -13.01 -15.11 5.70
N HIS A 35 -12.21 -14.09 5.39
CA HIS A 35 -12.56 -12.69 5.61
C HIS A 35 -13.24 -12.01 4.41
N GLY A 36 -13.55 -12.73 3.33
CA GLY A 36 -14.21 -12.17 2.13
C GLY A 36 -13.34 -11.17 1.35
N ILE A 37 -12.01 -11.20 1.53
CA ILE A 37 -11.05 -10.37 0.80
C ILE A 37 -10.62 -11.13 -0.44
N ARG A 38 -10.64 -10.46 -1.61
CA ARG A 38 -10.31 -11.05 -2.90
C ARG A 38 -9.11 -10.42 -3.58
N LEU A 39 -8.53 -9.38 -2.98
CA LEU A 39 -7.39 -8.67 -3.50
C LEU A 39 -6.18 -8.87 -2.57
N LEU A 40 -5.02 -9.13 -3.17
CA LEU A 40 -3.75 -9.35 -2.51
C LEU A 40 -2.76 -8.24 -2.87
N ASP A 41 -2.18 -7.57 -1.88
CA ASP A 41 -0.97 -6.78 -2.06
C ASP A 41 0.24 -7.69 -1.83
N LEU A 42 0.86 -8.10 -2.93
CA LEU A 42 1.90 -9.13 -2.93
C LEU A 42 3.26 -8.54 -2.53
N ARG A 43 3.62 -8.70 -1.25
CA ARG A 43 4.93 -8.29 -0.70
C ARG A 43 5.85 -9.48 -0.50
N SER A 44 5.33 -10.59 0.01
CA SER A 44 6.10 -11.82 0.22
C SER A 44 5.23 -13.06 0.01
N ALA A 45 5.85 -14.12 -0.50
CA ALA A 45 5.26 -15.45 -0.67
C ALA A 45 6.35 -16.50 -0.49
N PHE A 46 5.96 -17.71 -0.04
CA PHE A 46 6.91 -18.81 0.21
C PHE A 46 8.06 -18.44 1.17
N GLY A 47 7.80 -17.50 2.10
CA GLY A 47 8.80 -16.99 3.03
C GLY A 47 9.86 -16.07 2.39
N LYS A 48 9.66 -15.62 1.16
CA LYS A 48 10.58 -14.75 0.41
C LYS A 48 9.91 -13.43 0.05
N ASN A 49 10.68 -12.35 0.03
CA ASN A 49 10.23 -11.09 -0.58
C ASN A 49 9.90 -11.30 -2.06
N VAL A 50 8.88 -10.63 -2.57
CA VAL A 50 8.42 -10.73 -3.97
C VAL A 50 9.56 -10.54 -4.98
N MET A 51 10.53 -9.68 -4.69
CA MET A 51 11.68 -9.43 -5.57
C MET A 51 12.68 -10.59 -5.63
N ALA A 52 12.60 -11.55 -4.69
CA ALA A 52 13.46 -12.74 -4.63
C ALA A 52 12.79 -14.00 -5.19
N LEU A 53 11.56 -13.90 -5.68
CA LEU A 53 10.86 -15.03 -6.29
C LEU A 53 11.43 -15.35 -7.67
N THR A 54 11.59 -16.65 -7.96
CA THR A 54 11.89 -17.13 -9.32
C THR A 54 10.64 -17.05 -10.21
N ASP A 55 10.82 -17.17 -11.52
CA ASP A 55 9.67 -17.16 -12.44
C ASP A 55 8.74 -18.34 -12.20
N GLU A 56 9.28 -19.51 -11.83
CA GLU A 56 8.51 -20.71 -11.49
C GLU A 56 7.67 -20.47 -10.21
N GLU A 57 8.25 -19.83 -9.19
CA GLU A 57 7.52 -19.47 -7.96
C GLU A 57 6.43 -18.42 -8.22
N VAL A 58 6.69 -17.44 -9.08
CA VAL A 58 5.67 -16.45 -9.48
C VAL A 58 4.54 -17.12 -10.25
N GLN A 59 4.85 -18.05 -11.15
CA GLN A 59 3.85 -18.79 -11.91
C GLN A 59 3.01 -19.71 -11.01
N GLU A 60 3.64 -20.37 -10.05
CA GLU A 60 2.94 -21.19 -9.04
C GLU A 60 2.00 -20.33 -8.19
N LEU A 61 2.49 -19.21 -7.65
CA LEU A 61 1.68 -18.25 -6.91
C LEU A 61 0.47 -17.78 -7.72
N SER A 62 0.69 -17.38 -8.98
CA SER A 62 -0.38 -16.92 -9.88
C SER A 62 -1.44 -18.01 -10.08
N THR A 63 -1.01 -19.24 -10.27
CA THR A 63 -1.89 -20.42 -10.42
C THR A 63 -2.72 -20.65 -9.16
N GLN A 64 -2.08 -20.68 -7.99
CA GLN A 64 -2.75 -20.92 -6.70
C GLN A 64 -3.69 -19.78 -6.30
N ALA A 65 -3.30 -18.52 -6.58
CA ALA A 65 -4.17 -17.36 -6.36
C ALA A 65 -5.45 -17.45 -7.21
N ASN A 66 -5.31 -17.78 -8.50
CA ASN A 66 -6.45 -17.97 -9.40
C ASN A 66 -7.38 -19.10 -8.92
N LEU A 67 -6.84 -20.24 -8.50
CA LEU A 67 -7.61 -21.35 -7.95
C LEU A 67 -8.35 -20.97 -6.66
N ALA A 68 -7.75 -20.12 -5.85
CA ALA A 68 -8.36 -19.57 -4.62
C ALA A 68 -9.36 -18.42 -4.89
N GLY A 69 -9.48 -17.93 -6.12
CA GLY A 69 -10.29 -16.75 -6.46
C GLY A 69 -9.72 -15.45 -5.90
N ILE A 70 -8.40 -15.39 -5.74
CA ILE A 70 -7.66 -14.19 -5.29
C ILE A 70 -6.99 -13.55 -6.51
N SER A 71 -7.10 -12.23 -6.62
CA SER A 71 -6.40 -11.43 -7.63
C SER A 71 -5.30 -10.60 -6.98
N VAL A 72 -4.14 -10.50 -7.62
CA VAL A 72 -3.08 -9.61 -7.15
C VAL A 72 -3.45 -8.17 -7.52
N ASN A 73 -3.61 -7.33 -6.51
CA ASN A 73 -3.92 -5.91 -6.67
C ASN A 73 -2.66 -5.10 -6.97
N CYS A 74 -1.59 -5.34 -6.21
CA CYS A 74 -0.36 -4.55 -6.28
C CYS A 74 0.86 -5.40 -5.92
N ILE A 75 2.00 -5.12 -6.55
CA ILE A 75 3.30 -5.64 -6.11
C ILE A 75 3.82 -4.74 -4.98
N GLY A 76 3.88 -5.26 -3.77
CA GLY A 76 4.40 -4.58 -2.58
C GLY A 76 5.92 -4.55 -2.54
N SER A 77 6.56 -3.88 -3.50
CA SER A 77 8.01 -3.89 -3.65
C SER A 77 8.74 -3.00 -2.63
N PRO A 78 10.02 -3.29 -2.31
CA PRO A 78 10.86 -2.41 -1.50
C PRO A 78 11.64 -1.37 -2.34
N ILE A 79 11.25 -1.11 -3.59
CA ILE A 79 11.96 -0.21 -4.50
C ILE A 79 12.10 1.17 -3.87
N ASN A 80 13.32 1.72 -3.91
CA ASN A 80 13.74 2.98 -3.31
C ASN A 80 13.82 2.99 -1.76
N LYS A 81 13.72 1.85 -1.08
CA LYS A 81 14.09 1.78 0.36
C LYS A 81 15.61 1.81 0.54
N VAL A 82 16.24 2.85 0.05
CA VAL A 82 17.68 3.09 0.09
C VAL A 82 17.97 4.58 0.34
N THR A 83 19.18 4.90 0.80
CA THR A 83 19.66 6.27 0.82
C THR A 83 20.24 6.65 -0.55
N THR A 84 20.19 7.94 -0.91
CA THR A 84 20.83 8.45 -2.14
C THR A 84 22.35 8.29 -2.16
N LYS A 85 22.96 7.95 -1.01
CA LYS A 85 24.41 7.73 -0.86
C LYS A 85 24.83 6.28 -1.07
N GLU A 86 23.93 5.33 -0.76
CA GLU A 86 24.21 3.89 -0.76
C GLU A 86 23.62 3.16 -1.96
N GLY A 87 22.49 3.68 -2.50
CA GLY A 87 21.85 3.14 -3.68
C GLY A 87 22.17 3.93 -4.95
N SER A 88 21.74 3.42 -6.10
CA SER A 88 21.79 4.12 -7.38
C SER A 88 20.45 4.07 -8.11
N SER A 89 20.18 5.10 -8.91
CA SER A 89 18.99 5.18 -9.75
C SER A 89 18.90 4.01 -10.73
N GLU A 90 20.04 3.56 -11.27
CA GLU A 90 20.13 2.44 -12.20
C GLU A 90 19.75 1.11 -11.54
N GLU A 91 20.23 0.87 -10.31
CA GLU A 91 19.91 -0.35 -9.56
C GLU A 91 18.42 -0.41 -9.22
N GLU A 92 17.86 0.69 -8.72
CA GLU A 92 16.44 0.76 -8.38
C GLU A 92 15.54 0.69 -9.64
N LEU A 93 15.97 1.26 -10.77
CA LEU A 93 15.31 1.08 -12.06
C LEU A 93 15.37 -0.38 -12.54
N SER A 94 16.50 -1.08 -12.29
CA SER A 94 16.60 -2.51 -12.59
C SER A 94 15.62 -3.35 -11.74
N LYS A 95 15.49 -3.02 -10.46
CA LYS A 95 14.47 -3.64 -9.60
C LYS A 95 13.04 -3.35 -10.11
N LEU A 96 12.76 -2.13 -10.57
CA LEU A 96 11.47 -1.79 -11.15
C LEU A 96 11.16 -2.61 -12.42
N LYS A 97 12.16 -2.85 -13.28
CA LYS A 97 12.01 -3.72 -14.44
C LYS A 97 11.60 -5.13 -14.04
N ARG A 98 12.29 -5.70 -13.03
CA ARG A 98 11.94 -7.02 -12.49
C ARG A 98 10.53 -7.03 -11.87
N ALA A 99 10.17 -6.04 -11.08
CA ALA A 99 8.82 -5.92 -10.53
C ALA A 99 7.75 -5.84 -11.63
N GLY A 100 8.03 -5.16 -12.73
CA GLY A 100 7.14 -5.10 -13.90
C GLY A 100 6.97 -6.45 -14.62
N GLU A 101 8.01 -7.30 -14.65
CA GLU A 101 7.91 -8.67 -15.15
C GLU A 101 6.99 -9.51 -14.25
N ILE A 102 7.22 -9.47 -12.94
CA ILE A 102 6.40 -10.17 -11.95
C ILE A 102 4.95 -9.69 -12.04
N ALA A 103 4.72 -8.38 -12.10
CA ALA A 103 3.38 -7.80 -12.20
C ALA A 103 2.60 -8.36 -13.40
N ARG A 104 3.24 -8.44 -14.57
CA ARG A 104 2.62 -9.05 -15.78
C ARG A 104 2.28 -10.53 -15.58
N MET A 105 3.16 -11.30 -14.92
CA MET A 105 2.94 -12.73 -14.68
C MET A 105 1.76 -13.00 -13.73
N VAL A 106 1.51 -12.11 -12.77
CA VAL A 106 0.40 -12.24 -11.81
C VAL A 106 -0.85 -11.43 -12.20
N GLY A 107 -0.83 -10.75 -13.36
CA GLY A 107 -2.00 -10.07 -13.92
C GLY A 107 -2.31 -8.70 -13.31
N THR A 108 -1.33 -8.00 -12.76
CA THR A 108 -1.47 -6.60 -12.31
C THR A 108 -0.52 -5.67 -13.07
N ASN A 109 -0.78 -4.37 -13.02
CA ASN A 109 0.14 -3.33 -13.49
C ASN A 109 0.53 -2.35 -12.37
N ARG A 110 0.09 -2.59 -11.14
CA ARG A 110 0.34 -1.73 -9.97
C ARG A 110 1.58 -2.20 -9.22
N ILE A 111 2.48 -1.27 -8.93
CA ILE A 111 3.71 -1.53 -8.17
C ILE A 111 3.85 -0.44 -7.12
N ARG A 112 3.84 -0.83 -5.85
CA ARG A 112 4.18 0.09 -4.77
C ARG A 112 5.67 0.36 -4.79
N ILE A 113 6.03 1.64 -4.68
CA ILE A 113 7.39 2.14 -4.55
C ILE A 113 7.49 3.19 -3.44
N PHE A 114 8.70 3.56 -3.13
CA PHE A 114 9.03 4.69 -2.25
C PHE A 114 9.79 5.76 -3.05
N SER A 115 10.27 6.78 -2.40
CA SER A 115 11.32 7.68 -2.90
C SER A 115 12.58 7.44 -2.07
N PRO A 116 13.81 7.58 -2.60
CA PRO A 116 15.00 7.33 -1.81
C PRO A 116 15.12 8.32 -0.63
N GLU A 117 15.82 7.92 0.41
CA GLU A 117 16.16 8.79 1.52
C GLU A 117 17.20 9.81 1.08
N GLY A 118 16.94 11.08 1.36
CA GLY A 118 17.76 12.24 1.03
C GLY A 118 16.92 13.50 1.01
N ASP A 119 17.54 14.66 0.99
CA ASP A 119 16.91 15.98 1.00
C ASP A 119 17.23 16.84 -0.23
N ASP A 120 18.13 16.37 -1.10
CA ASP A 120 18.54 17.07 -2.30
C ASP A 120 17.62 16.75 -3.49
N TRP A 121 16.72 17.68 -3.81
CA TRP A 121 15.80 17.54 -4.95
C TRP A 121 16.52 17.32 -6.28
N SER A 122 17.70 17.94 -6.48
CA SER A 122 18.48 17.77 -7.71
C SER A 122 18.95 16.32 -7.94
N VAL A 123 18.96 15.49 -6.88
CA VAL A 123 19.25 14.05 -6.94
C VAL A 123 17.94 13.26 -7.03
N ILE A 124 16.94 13.61 -6.24
CA ILE A 124 15.63 12.89 -6.17
C ILE A 124 14.87 13.00 -7.50
N GLU A 125 14.80 14.21 -8.08
CA GLU A 125 14.03 14.45 -9.30
C GLU A 125 14.43 13.55 -10.47
N PRO A 126 15.70 13.50 -10.94
CA PRO A 126 16.10 12.63 -12.04
C PRO A 126 15.96 11.14 -11.70
N TRP A 127 16.12 10.76 -10.43
CA TRP A 127 15.94 9.39 -9.97
C TRP A 127 14.49 8.94 -10.17
N MET A 128 13.54 9.71 -9.64
CA MET A 128 12.11 9.41 -9.77
C MET A 128 11.62 9.53 -11.21
N ALA A 129 12.10 10.55 -11.95
CA ALA A 129 11.75 10.76 -13.35
C ALA A 129 12.07 9.52 -14.21
N ALA A 130 13.26 8.92 -14.05
CA ALA A 130 13.65 7.73 -14.80
C ALA A 130 12.70 6.53 -14.58
N GLN A 131 12.24 6.33 -13.35
CA GLN A 131 11.31 5.26 -13.01
C GLN A 131 9.89 5.52 -13.54
N ILE A 132 9.42 6.76 -13.44
CA ILE A 132 8.10 7.15 -13.92
C ILE A 132 8.04 7.11 -15.45
N GLU A 133 9.09 7.56 -16.13
CA GLU A 133 9.21 7.43 -17.59
C GLU A 133 9.20 5.95 -18.04
N TYR A 134 9.90 5.08 -17.30
CA TYR A 134 9.85 3.65 -17.56
C TYR A 134 8.43 3.09 -17.34
N ALA A 135 7.76 3.48 -16.28
CA ALA A 135 6.40 3.04 -15.99
C ALA A 135 5.41 3.45 -17.10
N GLN A 136 5.47 4.70 -17.54
CA GLN A 136 4.65 5.22 -18.65
C GLN A 136 4.86 4.41 -19.93
N LYS A 137 6.12 4.14 -20.31
CA LYS A 137 6.45 3.36 -21.52
C LYS A 137 5.98 1.91 -21.46
N ASN A 138 5.80 1.36 -20.25
CA ASN A 138 5.47 -0.05 -20.04
C ASN A 138 4.05 -0.28 -19.49
N GLY A 139 3.22 0.77 -19.40
CA GLY A 139 1.84 0.67 -18.91
C GLY A 139 1.74 0.26 -17.43
N LEU A 140 2.75 0.60 -16.62
CA LEU A 140 2.77 0.33 -15.19
C LEU A 140 2.24 1.54 -14.42
N ASN A 141 1.63 1.30 -13.27
CA ASN A 141 1.16 2.31 -12.33
C ASN A 141 1.97 2.21 -11.04
N LEU A 142 2.80 3.21 -10.78
CA LEU A 142 3.60 3.31 -9.56
C LEU A 142 2.76 3.93 -8.45
N LEU A 143 2.62 3.21 -7.35
CA LEU A 143 1.94 3.67 -6.15
C LEU A 143 2.99 4.10 -5.12
N HIS A 144 3.18 5.41 -4.97
CA HIS A 144 4.16 5.95 -4.03
C HIS A 144 3.59 5.97 -2.61
N GLU A 145 4.25 5.26 -1.70
CA GLU A 145 3.90 5.21 -0.28
C GLU A 145 4.71 6.22 0.55
N ASN A 146 4.03 6.93 1.44
CA ASN A 146 4.62 7.81 2.44
C ASN A 146 5.18 6.99 3.60
N ASP A 147 6.41 6.52 3.52
CA ASP A 147 7.01 5.64 4.53
C ASP A 147 8.30 6.21 5.12
N GLY A 148 8.47 5.99 6.42
CA GLY A 148 9.70 6.09 7.19
C GLY A 148 10.43 7.42 7.08
N HIS A 149 11.68 7.36 6.66
CA HIS A 149 12.59 8.50 6.51
C HIS A 149 12.84 8.87 5.04
N TYR A 150 12.08 8.27 4.13
CA TYR A 150 12.24 8.50 2.70
C TYR A 150 11.71 9.87 2.31
N TYR A 151 12.19 10.42 1.19
CA TYR A 151 11.88 11.79 0.77
C TYR A 151 10.38 12.11 0.82
N GLY A 152 9.55 11.26 0.24
CA GLY A 152 8.10 11.44 0.17
C GLY A 152 7.33 11.08 1.45
N ALA A 153 7.99 10.79 2.57
CA ALA A 153 7.33 10.66 3.87
C ALA A 153 6.90 12.03 4.44
N TYR A 154 7.63 13.07 4.09
CA TYR A 154 7.38 14.44 4.57
C TYR A 154 6.34 15.13 3.67
N PRO A 155 5.31 15.80 4.25
CA PRO A 155 4.20 16.36 3.48
C PRO A 155 4.60 17.30 2.36
N ASP A 156 5.54 18.22 2.60
CA ASP A 156 5.99 19.19 1.60
C ASP A 156 6.77 18.50 0.47
N ASN A 157 7.61 17.53 0.80
CA ASN A 157 8.37 16.76 -0.18
C ASN A 157 7.44 15.86 -1.01
N ALA A 158 6.48 15.19 -0.38
CA ALA A 158 5.46 14.41 -1.07
C ALA A 158 4.64 15.31 -2.01
N LYS A 159 4.22 16.47 -1.55
CA LYS A 159 3.51 17.45 -2.36
C LYS A 159 4.35 17.93 -3.56
N GLN A 160 5.66 18.12 -3.38
CA GLN A 160 6.58 18.42 -4.48
C GLN A 160 6.63 17.29 -5.49
N LEU A 161 6.81 16.03 -5.06
CA LEU A 161 6.80 14.84 -5.92
C LEU A 161 5.52 14.79 -6.77
N PHE A 162 4.36 14.88 -6.14
CA PHE A 162 3.09 14.79 -6.85
C PHE A 162 2.78 16.01 -7.71
N SER A 163 3.26 17.20 -7.37
CA SER A 163 3.10 18.40 -8.21
C SER A 163 3.91 18.30 -9.51
N VAL A 164 5.06 17.62 -9.48
CA VAL A 164 5.93 17.43 -10.65
C VAL A 164 5.54 16.19 -11.45
N PHE A 165 5.26 15.08 -10.79
CA PHE A 165 5.12 13.76 -11.42
C PHE A 165 3.70 13.18 -11.39
N GLY A 166 2.77 13.76 -10.64
CA GLY A 166 1.44 13.23 -10.46
C GLY A 166 0.69 13.04 -11.79
N CYS A 167 0.44 11.80 -12.16
CA CYS A 167 -0.28 11.40 -13.38
C CYS A 167 -0.92 10.02 -13.17
N GLU A 168 -1.52 9.43 -14.23
CA GLU A 168 -2.10 8.08 -14.15
C GLU A 168 -1.08 6.98 -13.83
N HIS A 169 0.21 7.20 -14.12
CA HIS A 169 1.31 6.26 -13.87
C HIS A 169 2.09 6.53 -12.59
N PHE A 170 1.74 7.59 -11.84
CA PHE A 170 2.34 7.90 -10.53
C PHE A 170 1.28 8.42 -9.58
N ARG A 171 0.80 7.54 -8.72
CA ARG A 171 -0.32 7.75 -7.80
C ARG A 171 0.13 7.57 -6.36
N ALA A 172 -0.71 7.97 -5.41
CA ALA A 172 -0.42 7.87 -3.99
C ALA A 172 -1.01 6.58 -3.40
N ALA A 173 -0.17 5.88 -2.62
CA ALA A 173 -0.58 4.92 -1.62
C ALA A 173 -0.36 5.56 -0.24
N TYR A 174 -1.44 5.95 0.44
CA TYR A 174 -1.32 6.65 1.72
C TYR A 174 -1.39 5.68 2.89
N ASP A 175 -0.36 5.67 3.73
CA ASP A 175 -0.32 4.95 5.00
C ASP A 175 -0.61 5.88 6.17
N PHE A 176 -1.50 5.47 7.07
CA PHE A 176 -1.93 6.29 8.21
C PHE A 176 -0.94 6.32 9.37
N ALA A 177 -0.22 5.22 9.61
CA ALA A 177 0.67 5.11 10.77
C ALA A 177 2.03 5.76 10.54
N ASN A 178 2.56 5.64 9.31
CA ASN A 178 3.90 6.11 8.99
C ASN A 178 4.12 7.61 9.30
N PRO A 179 3.22 8.54 8.95
CA PRO A 179 3.40 9.95 9.27
C PRO A 179 3.40 10.27 10.76
N ILE A 180 2.70 9.48 11.59
CA ILE A 180 2.61 9.74 13.03
C ILE A 180 4.00 9.62 13.68
N HIS A 181 4.81 8.65 13.24
CA HIS A 181 6.17 8.46 13.73
C HIS A 181 7.07 9.69 13.56
N ILE A 182 6.77 10.53 12.58
CA ILE A 182 7.53 11.76 12.25
C ILE A 182 6.73 13.03 12.54
N GLY A 183 5.64 12.92 13.30
CA GLY A 183 4.89 14.07 13.83
C GLY A 183 3.83 14.66 12.90
N PHE A 184 3.41 13.95 11.85
CA PHE A 184 2.39 14.40 10.92
C PHE A 184 1.11 13.59 11.04
N ARG A 185 -0.01 14.16 10.58
CA ARG A 185 -1.34 13.54 10.59
C ARG A 185 -2.00 13.65 9.22
N ALA A 186 -2.89 12.72 8.92
CA ALA A 186 -3.57 12.61 7.65
C ALA A 186 -4.29 13.91 7.25
N MET A 187 -5.33 14.28 7.99
CA MET A 187 -6.21 15.39 7.65
C MET A 187 -5.53 16.76 7.74
N ASP A 188 -4.52 16.90 8.61
CA ASP A 188 -3.86 18.17 8.86
C ASP A 188 -2.79 18.48 7.79
N HIS A 189 -2.13 17.45 7.23
CA HIS A 189 -0.92 17.64 6.42
C HIS A 189 -0.99 17.06 5.01
N PHE A 190 -1.76 15.97 4.77
CA PHE A 190 -1.80 15.28 3.48
C PHE A 190 -3.13 15.48 2.74
N PHE A 191 -4.26 15.26 3.38
CA PHE A 191 -5.57 15.26 2.72
C PHE A 191 -6.04 16.62 2.20
N PRO A 192 -5.51 17.77 2.62
CA PRO A 192 -5.77 19.03 1.93
C PRO A 192 -5.33 19.08 0.45
N TRP A 193 -4.44 18.16 0.01
CA TRP A 193 -3.88 18.20 -1.33
C TRP A 193 -3.75 16.83 -2.04
N ILE A 194 -3.68 15.70 -1.31
CA ILE A 194 -3.33 14.39 -1.88
C ILE A 194 -4.47 13.74 -2.67
N LEU A 195 -5.72 14.10 -2.39
CA LEU A 195 -6.91 13.44 -2.94
C LEU A 195 -6.90 13.24 -4.47
N PRO A 196 -6.47 14.22 -5.30
CA PRO A 196 -6.42 14.02 -6.75
C PRO A 196 -5.46 12.91 -7.21
N TYR A 197 -4.52 12.54 -6.37
CA TYR A 197 -3.49 11.53 -6.64
C TYR A 197 -3.76 10.19 -5.95
N LEU A 198 -4.70 10.15 -5.02
CA LEU A 198 -4.93 9.00 -4.15
C LEU A 198 -5.51 7.81 -4.92
N GLU A 199 -4.84 6.67 -4.87
CA GLU A 199 -5.26 5.41 -5.50
C GLU A 199 -5.58 4.34 -4.46
N THR A 200 -4.79 4.30 -3.38
CA THR A 200 -4.90 3.29 -2.32
C THR A 200 -4.62 3.90 -0.94
N VAL A 201 -5.20 3.29 0.08
CA VAL A 201 -4.96 3.66 1.49
C VAL A 201 -4.56 2.42 2.25
N HIS A 202 -3.43 2.47 2.96
CA HIS A 202 -2.98 1.40 3.84
C HIS A 202 -3.57 1.60 5.23
N LEU A 203 -4.40 0.65 5.64
CA LEU A 203 -5.14 0.67 6.90
C LEU A 203 -4.26 0.09 8.02
N LYS A 204 -3.57 0.98 8.67
CA LYS A 204 -2.71 0.77 9.82
C LYS A 204 -2.88 1.97 10.75
N ASP A 205 -2.68 1.82 12.05
CA ASP A 205 -2.75 2.94 12.98
C ASP A 205 -1.70 2.81 14.07
N PHE A 206 -1.44 3.91 14.77
CA PHE A 206 -0.37 4.00 15.75
C PHE A 206 -0.74 4.99 16.86
N THR A 207 -0.44 4.64 18.10
CA THR A 207 -0.57 5.51 19.27
C THR A 207 0.35 5.03 20.39
N ASP A 208 0.83 5.92 21.23
CA ASP A 208 1.65 5.63 22.40
C ASP A 208 2.85 4.69 22.14
N GLY A 209 3.51 4.85 20.99
CA GLY A 209 4.68 4.03 20.62
C GLY A 209 4.33 2.62 20.14
N LYS A 210 3.06 2.32 19.84
CA LYS A 210 2.57 0.99 19.44
C LYS A 210 1.70 1.05 18.20
N VAL A 211 1.81 0.03 17.37
CA VAL A 211 0.84 -0.22 16.31
C VAL A 211 -0.46 -0.74 16.93
N VAL A 212 -1.57 -0.22 16.47
CA VAL A 212 -2.93 -0.60 16.91
C VAL A 212 -3.82 -0.85 15.68
N PRO A 213 -4.97 -1.53 15.83
CA PRO A 213 -5.93 -1.67 14.75
C PRO A 213 -6.34 -0.30 14.19
N ALA A 214 -6.50 -0.20 12.87
CA ALA A 214 -6.85 1.05 12.20
C ALA A 214 -8.15 1.65 12.76
N GLY A 215 -8.10 2.94 13.11
CA GLY A 215 -9.18 3.68 13.76
C GLY A 215 -9.13 3.67 15.30
N GLN A 216 -8.11 3.03 15.88
CA GLN A 216 -7.90 3.02 17.34
C GLN A 216 -6.68 3.84 17.78
N GLY A 217 -6.00 4.51 16.85
CA GLY A 217 -4.82 5.32 17.09
C GLY A 217 -4.99 6.79 16.75
N ASP A 218 -3.86 7.45 16.52
CA ASP A 218 -3.75 8.88 16.26
C ASP A 218 -3.76 9.26 14.76
N GLY A 219 -3.91 8.25 13.86
CA GLY A 219 -3.82 8.40 12.40
C GLY A 219 -4.97 9.13 11.73
N GLN A 220 -6.01 9.53 12.50
CA GLN A 220 -7.20 10.17 11.95
C GLN A 220 -7.92 9.29 10.90
N VAL A 221 -7.88 7.96 11.08
CA VAL A 221 -8.41 6.99 10.11
C VAL A 221 -9.90 7.21 9.86
N ARG A 222 -10.71 7.33 10.94
CA ARG A 222 -12.16 7.50 10.83
C ARG A 222 -12.51 8.81 10.13
N GLU A 223 -11.89 9.89 10.54
CA GLU A 223 -12.11 11.24 9.99
C GLU A 223 -11.77 11.26 8.49
N THR A 224 -10.67 10.62 8.13
CA THR A 224 -10.24 10.54 6.74
C THR A 224 -11.17 9.68 5.89
N LEU A 225 -11.60 8.52 6.40
CA LEU A 225 -12.56 7.68 5.68
C LEU A 225 -13.92 8.38 5.48
N LEU A 226 -14.40 9.13 6.48
CA LEU A 226 -15.60 9.98 6.33
C LEU A 226 -15.38 11.05 5.26
N PHE A 227 -14.23 11.72 5.27
CA PHE A 227 -13.88 12.70 4.25
C PHE A 227 -13.86 12.08 2.85
N LEU A 228 -13.21 10.92 2.68
CA LEU A 228 -13.16 10.20 1.40
C LEU A 228 -14.55 9.81 0.91
N LYS A 229 -15.41 9.37 1.82
CA LYS A 229 -16.80 9.07 1.52
C LYS A 229 -17.55 10.30 1.03
N ASP A 230 -17.43 11.43 1.72
CA ASP A 230 -18.09 12.69 1.35
C ASP A 230 -17.58 13.24 0.01
N GLN A 231 -16.32 12.98 -0.34
CA GLN A 231 -15.75 13.33 -1.64
C GLN A 231 -16.10 12.36 -2.76
N GLY A 232 -16.81 11.25 -2.46
CA GLY A 232 -17.14 10.23 -3.45
C GLY A 232 -15.91 9.48 -3.98
N TRP A 233 -14.82 9.44 -3.20
CA TRP A 233 -13.62 8.72 -3.60
C TRP A 233 -13.90 7.22 -3.69
N SER A 234 -13.39 6.60 -4.74
CA SER A 234 -13.40 5.14 -4.93
C SER A 234 -11.97 4.65 -5.11
N GLY A 235 -11.63 3.55 -4.43
CA GLY A 235 -10.27 3.01 -4.50
C GLY A 235 -10.10 1.79 -3.62
N VAL A 236 -8.85 1.43 -3.34
CA VAL A 236 -8.51 0.25 -2.57
C VAL A 236 -8.12 0.63 -1.13
N LEU A 237 -8.74 -0.03 -0.18
CA LEU A 237 -8.36 0.01 1.23
C LEU A 237 -7.55 -1.27 1.52
N SER A 238 -6.25 -1.11 1.73
CA SER A 238 -5.32 -2.22 1.93
C SER A 238 -5.04 -2.44 3.41
N ILE A 239 -5.30 -3.64 3.91
CA ILE A 239 -5.09 -4.02 5.30
C ILE A 239 -3.62 -4.37 5.50
N GLU A 240 -2.91 -3.57 6.29
CA GLU A 240 -1.51 -3.75 6.66
C GLU A 240 -1.33 -3.57 8.17
N PRO A 241 -1.79 -4.51 9.00
CA PRO A 241 -2.01 -4.27 10.43
C PRO A 241 -0.75 -4.09 11.26
N HIS A 242 0.35 -4.74 10.94
CA HIS A 242 1.62 -4.73 11.71
C HIS A 242 1.45 -4.90 13.23
N LEU A 243 0.40 -5.61 13.69
CA LEU A 243 0.10 -5.74 15.11
C LEU A 243 1.17 -6.57 15.82
N GLN A 244 1.64 -6.10 16.97
CA GLN A 244 2.70 -6.76 17.75
C GLN A 244 2.24 -8.01 18.53
N PHE A 245 0.97 -8.38 18.46
CA PHE A 245 0.42 -9.51 19.21
C PHE A 245 0.85 -10.88 18.69
N ALA A 246 1.38 -10.96 17.48
CA ALA A 246 1.66 -12.21 16.78
C ALA A 246 3.12 -12.65 16.81
N GLY A 247 3.96 -12.13 17.69
CA GLY A 247 5.29 -12.68 17.89
C GLY A 247 6.45 -11.70 17.80
N GLU A 248 7.66 -12.25 17.91
CA GLU A 248 8.93 -11.55 18.09
C GLU A 248 9.45 -10.84 16.82
N ARG A 249 8.75 -10.96 15.68
CA ARG A 249 9.20 -10.36 14.41
C ARG A 249 8.31 -9.18 14.03
N SER A 250 8.92 -8.03 13.90
CA SER A 250 8.33 -6.85 13.29
C SER A 250 7.76 -7.17 11.90
N GLY A 251 6.49 -6.84 11.65
CA GLY A 251 5.85 -7.03 10.36
C GLY A 251 5.05 -8.33 10.18
N PHE A 252 4.99 -9.20 11.19
CA PHE A 252 4.16 -10.41 11.18
C PHE A 252 3.09 -10.32 12.27
N THR A 253 1.82 -10.36 11.88
CA THR A 253 0.70 -10.34 12.83
C THR A 253 0.13 -11.71 13.13
N GLY A 254 0.23 -12.66 12.19
CA GLY A 254 -0.40 -13.98 12.27
C GLY A 254 -1.90 -13.96 12.06
N PRO A 255 -2.55 -15.14 11.90
CA PRO A 255 -3.97 -15.26 11.56
C PRO A 255 -4.90 -14.58 12.57
N GLU A 256 -4.65 -14.70 13.87
CA GLU A 256 -5.50 -14.13 14.92
C GLU A 256 -5.44 -12.60 14.94
N SER A 257 -4.25 -12.03 14.86
CA SER A 257 -4.08 -10.58 14.82
C SER A 257 -4.62 -9.98 13.52
N PHE A 258 -4.46 -10.67 12.41
CA PHE A 258 -5.05 -10.28 11.13
C PHE A 258 -6.59 -10.29 11.21
N ALA A 259 -7.19 -11.29 11.85
CA ALA A 259 -8.63 -11.35 12.07
C ALA A 259 -9.13 -10.18 12.92
N ILE A 260 -8.41 -9.82 14.00
CA ILE A 260 -8.73 -8.64 14.84
C ILE A 260 -8.71 -7.38 13.98
N ALA A 261 -7.63 -7.13 13.24
CA ALA A 261 -7.49 -5.94 12.39
C ALA A 261 -8.61 -5.87 11.34
N THR A 262 -8.88 -6.99 10.65
CA THR A 262 -9.90 -7.04 9.60
C THR A 262 -11.31 -6.81 10.14
N ASN A 263 -11.64 -7.39 11.29
CA ASN A 263 -12.96 -7.20 11.92
C ASN A 263 -13.13 -5.75 12.38
N THR A 264 -12.12 -5.16 13.02
CA THR A 264 -12.14 -3.75 13.42
C THR A 264 -12.40 -2.82 12.22
N ILE A 265 -11.75 -3.08 11.08
CA ILE A 265 -11.96 -2.30 9.86
C ILE A 265 -13.37 -2.47 9.32
N LYS A 266 -13.91 -3.70 9.29
CA LYS A 266 -15.30 -3.94 8.84
C LYS A 266 -16.33 -3.25 9.74
N GLU A 267 -16.14 -3.27 11.05
CA GLU A 267 -16.98 -2.55 12.00
C GLU A 267 -16.88 -1.03 11.77
N LEU A 268 -15.67 -0.50 11.58
CA LEU A 268 -15.44 0.90 11.27
C LEU A 268 -16.19 1.29 9.99
N LEU A 269 -15.99 0.57 8.89
CA LEU A 269 -16.64 0.84 7.61
C LEU A 269 -18.18 0.73 7.70
N GLY A 270 -18.71 -0.23 8.47
CA GLY A 270 -20.13 -0.37 8.70
C GLY A 270 -20.74 0.74 9.53
N SER A 271 -19.91 1.55 10.22
CA SER A 271 -20.33 2.67 11.09
C SER A 271 -20.14 4.06 10.44
N LEU A 272 -19.58 4.12 9.22
CA LEU A 272 -19.45 5.36 8.42
C LEU A 272 -20.75 5.64 7.68
#